data_adae16e0531a0a0d0036728cc6e92496
#
_entry.id   adae16e0531a0a0d0036728cc6e92496
#
_cell.length_a   1.000
_cell.length_b   1.000
_cell.length_c   1.000
_cell.angle_alpha   90.00
_cell.angle_beta   90.00
_cell.angle_gamma   90.00
#
_symmetry.space_group_name_H-M   'P 1'
#
loop_
_entity.id
_entity.type
_entity.pdbx_description
1 polymer ?
#
loop_
_entity_poly.entity_id
_entity_poly.type
_entity_poly.pdbx_seq_one_letter_code
_entity_poly.pdbx_strand_id
1 'polypeptide(L)'
;METDPTGTNIIVQLLILAFLTLVNAFFAGAEMAIVSVNKNKINMLVEKRNKKAQLILKLLEEPTKFLSTIQVAITLSSFFASASAATGISESLAVALTSIHVPYAHQISFVGITILLSFFTLVFGELVPKRIALQKSEAMSMVAVKPIIFIATVASPFIKLLTLSTNIVLKIFGLKSENLEEEISKEE
;
A
#
# COMPACT_ATOMS: atom_id res chain seq x y z
N MET A 1 12.12 31.19 -25.21
CA MET A 1 11.74 30.86 -23.85
C MET A 1 11.99 29.35 -23.73
N GLU A 2 13.26 28.97 -23.54
CA GLU A 2 13.64 27.58 -23.35
C GLU A 2 13.05 27.13 -22.00
N THR A 3 12.04 26.27 -22.05
CA THR A 3 11.58 25.57 -20.88
C THR A 3 12.71 24.65 -20.41
N ASP A 4 13.32 25.00 -19.31
CA ASP A 4 14.37 24.19 -18.66
C ASP A 4 13.86 22.74 -18.48
N PRO A 5 14.37 21.76 -19.24
CA PRO A 5 13.83 20.42 -19.23
C PRO A 5 14.04 19.71 -17.88
N THR A 6 14.94 20.20 -17.05
CA THR A 6 15.21 19.67 -15.71
C THR A 6 14.14 20.09 -14.69
N GLY A 7 13.69 21.35 -14.70
CA GLY A 7 12.68 21.84 -13.77
C GLY A 7 11.30 21.21 -13.97
N THR A 8 10.89 21.04 -15.22
CA THR A 8 9.61 20.39 -15.55
C THR A 8 9.61 18.90 -15.13
N ASN A 9 10.73 18.21 -15.29
CA ASN A 9 10.88 16.83 -14.87
C ASN A 9 10.77 16.67 -13.35
N ILE A 10 11.34 17.55 -12.55
CA ILE A 10 11.28 17.47 -11.07
C ILE A 10 9.85 17.67 -10.57
N ILE A 11 9.10 18.64 -11.11
CA ILE A 11 7.70 18.88 -10.72
C ILE A 11 6.85 17.65 -11.02
N VAL A 12 6.99 17.07 -12.21
CA VAL A 12 6.24 15.85 -12.59
C VAL A 12 6.59 14.71 -11.67
N GLN A 13 7.86 14.51 -11.31
CA GLN A 13 8.30 13.47 -10.41
C GLN A 13 7.76 13.67 -8.99
N LEU A 14 7.75 14.90 -8.47
CA LEU A 14 7.14 15.22 -7.18
C LEU A 14 5.63 14.97 -7.17
N LEU A 15 4.93 15.28 -8.27
CA LEU A 15 3.50 14.98 -8.41
C LEU A 15 3.22 13.48 -8.43
N ILE A 16 4.03 12.71 -9.16
CA ILE A 16 3.95 11.25 -9.18
C ILE A 16 4.19 10.68 -7.78
N LEU A 17 5.23 11.16 -7.10
CA LEU A 17 5.56 10.74 -5.74
C LEU A 17 4.42 11.05 -4.77
N ALA A 18 3.87 12.27 -4.82
CA ALA A 18 2.73 12.69 -4.00
C ALA A 18 1.50 11.81 -4.28
N PHE A 19 1.20 11.54 -5.55
CA PHE A 19 0.11 10.66 -5.95
C PHE A 19 0.29 9.24 -5.42
N LEU A 20 1.47 8.64 -5.60
CA LEU A 20 1.78 7.29 -5.12
C LEU A 20 1.74 7.21 -3.58
N THR A 21 2.20 8.26 -2.89
CA THR A 21 2.10 8.37 -1.43
C THR A 21 0.64 8.43 -0.97
N LEU A 22 -0.23 9.15 -1.68
CA LEU A 22 -1.67 9.19 -1.40
C LEU A 22 -2.36 7.85 -1.67
N VAL A 23 -1.97 7.14 -2.74
CA VAL A 23 -2.45 5.78 -3.01
C VAL A 23 -2.04 4.84 -1.87
N ASN A 24 -0.78 4.91 -1.44
CA ASN A 24 -0.27 4.13 -0.30
C ASN A 24 -1.05 4.45 0.98
N ALA A 25 -1.25 5.74 1.28
CA ALA A 25 -2.01 6.22 2.43
C ALA A 25 -3.46 5.70 2.43
N PHE A 26 -4.10 5.69 1.26
CA PHE A 26 -5.45 5.15 1.10
C PHE A 26 -5.49 3.66 1.45
N PHE A 27 -4.61 2.84 0.89
CA PHE A 27 -4.59 1.40 1.15
C PHE A 27 -4.18 1.05 2.58
N ALA A 28 -3.17 1.73 3.13
CA ALA A 28 -2.74 1.54 4.51
C ALA A 28 -3.85 1.90 5.52
N GLY A 29 -4.56 3.00 5.28
CA GLY A 29 -5.73 3.37 6.07
C GLY A 29 -6.90 2.41 5.89
N ALA A 30 -7.14 1.95 4.66
CA ALA A 30 -8.21 1.00 4.35
C ALA A 30 -7.98 -0.36 5.03
N GLU A 31 -6.75 -0.86 5.02
CA GLU A 31 -6.34 -2.06 5.76
C GLU A 31 -6.72 -1.95 7.23
N MET A 32 -6.22 -0.90 7.88
CA MET A 32 -6.45 -0.69 9.30
C MET A 32 -7.93 -0.46 9.62
N ALA A 33 -8.67 0.24 8.76
CA ALA A 33 -10.10 0.49 8.96
C ALA A 33 -10.91 -0.81 8.94
N ILE A 34 -10.67 -1.70 7.96
CA ILE A 34 -11.44 -2.94 7.82
C ILE A 34 -11.08 -3.94 8.94
N VAL A 35 -9.79 -4.05 9.29
CA VAL A 35 -9.36 -4.94 10.38
C VAL A 35 -9.89 -4.47 11.73
N SER A 36 -10.03 -3.16 11.94
CA SER A 36 -10.44 -2.57 13.23
C SER A 36 -11.94 -2.29 13.35
N VAL A 37 -12.72 -2.60 12.30
CA VAL A 37 -14.16 -2.31 12.32
C VAL A 37 -14.89 -3.22 13.30
N ASN A 38 -15.88 -2.68 14.00
CA ASN A 38 -16.72 -3.47 14.91
C ASN A 38 -17.66 -4.37 14.11
N LYS A 39 -17.41 -5.69 14.14
CA LYS A 39 -18.21 -6.71 13.43
C LYS A 39 -19.70 -6.63 13.77
N ASN A 40 -20.06 -6.44 15.05
CA ASN A 40 -21.47 -6.34 15.46
C ASN A 40 -22.19 -5.16 14.79
N LYS A 41 -21.49 -4.03 14.68
CA LYS A 41 -22.04 -2.84 14.00
C LYS A 41 -22.19 -3.07 12.50
N ILE A 42 -21.24 -3.76 11.87
CA ILE A 42 -21.36 -4.16 10.47
C ILE A 42 -22.55 -5.11 10.28
N ASN A 43 -22.73 -6.11 11.13
CA ASN A 43 -23.86 -7.04 11.08
C ASN A 43 -25.22 -6.30 11.19
N MET A 44 -25.36 -5.36 12.10
CA MET A 44 -26.57 -4.51 12.21
C MET A 44 -26.84 -3.72 10.92
N LEU A 45 -25.79 -3.26 10.22
CA LEU A 45 -25.94 -2.56 8.94
C LEU A 45 -26.28 -3.53 7.79
N VAL A 46 -25.81 -4.76 7.85
CA VAL A 46 -26.17 -5.84 6.91
C VAL A 46 -27.67 -6.18 7.04
N GLU A 47 -28.19 -6.33 8.27
CA GLU A 47 -29.63 -6.51 8.53
C GLU A 47 -30.48 -5.39 7.96
N LYS A 48 -29.97 -4.16 7.99
CA LYS A 48 -30.57 -2.98 7.33
C LYS A 48 -30.38 -2.94 5.80
N ARG A 49 -29.91 -4.04 5.20
CA ARG A 49 -29.65 -4.19 3.76
C ARG A 49 -28.63 -3.20 3.18
N ASN A 50 -27.66 -2.76 3.97
CA ASN A 50 -26.58 -1.89 3.50
C ASN A 50 -25.60 -2.69 2.62
N LYS A 51 -25.57 -2.41 1.31
CA LYS A 51 -24.72 -3.13 0.35
C LYS A 51 -23.23 -3.03 0.65
N LYS A 52 -22.76 -1.89 1.21
CA LYS A 52 -21.33 -1.74 1.54
C LYS A 52 -20.96 -2.57 2.77
N ALA A 53 -21.85 -2.65 3.77
CA ALA A 53 -21.64 -3.49 4.94
C ALA A 53 -21.57 -4.98 4.56
N GLN A 54 -22.42 -5.43 3.64
CA GLN A 54 -22.34 -6.79 3.09
C GLN A 54 -20.99 -7.08 2.43
N LEU A 55 -20.46 -6.11 1.67
CA LEU A 55 -19.13 -6.25 1.05
C LEU A 55 -18.00 -6.27 2.09
N ILE A 56 -18.10 -5.46 3.15
CA ILE A 56 -17.12 -5.47 4.24
C ILE A 56 -17.16 -6.82 4.97
N LEU A 57 -18.35 -7.33 5.28
CA LEU A 57 -18.50 -8.64 5.92
C LEU A 57 -17.81 -9.73 5.08
N LYS A 58 -18.06 -9.73 3.76
CA LYS A 58 -17.42 -10.67 2.84
C LYS A 58 -15.89 -10.58 2.83
N LEU A 59 -15.31 -9.38 2.95
CA LEU A 59 -13.85 -9.22 3.07
C LEU A 59 -13.32 -9.76 4.40
N LEU A 60 -14.10 -9.64 5.47
CA LEU A 60 -13.76 -10.16 6.80
C LEU A 60 -13.88 -11.69 6.89
N GLU A 61 -14.66 -12.32 6.01
CA GLU A 61 -14.76 -13.79 5.87
C GLU A 61 -13.56 -14.39 5.11
N GLU A 62 -12.90 -13.61 4.23
CA GLU A 62 -11.71 -14.05 3.49
C GLU A 62 -10.48 -13.15 3.83
N PRO A 63 -10.00 -13.14 5.09
CA PRO A 63 -9.00 -12.16 5.55
C PRO A 63 -7.66 -12.28 4.81
N THR A 64 -7.21 -13.49 4.52
CA THR A 64 -5.94 -13.75 3.82
C THR A 64 -5.92 -13.11 2.43
N LYS A 65 -6.98 -13.29 1.66
CA LYS A 65 -7.10 -12.73 0.31
C LYS A 65 -7.20 -11.21 0.32
N PHE A 66 -7.96 -10.66 1.25
CA PHE A 66 -8.10 -9.24 1.47
C PHE A 66 -6.75 -8.58 1.83
N LEU A 67 -6.06 -9.12 2.85
CA LEU A 67 -4.76 -8.59 3.31
C LEU A 67 -3.70 -8.70 2.21
N SER A 68 -3.62 -9.84 1.49
CA SER A 68 -2.70 -10.00 0.37
C SER A 68 -2.95 -8.98 -0.74
N THR A 69 -4.23 -8.68 -1.04
CA THR A 69 -4.59 -7.68 -2.06
C THR A 69 -4.08 -6.30 -1.69
N ILE A 70 -4.33 -5.87 -0.46
CA ILE A 70 -3.89 -4.56 0.03
C ILE A 70 -2.37 -4.50 0.11
N GLN A 71 -1.72 -5.54 0.62
CA GLN A 71 -0.27 -5.60 0.73
C GLN A 71 0.42 -5.46 -0.64
N VAL A 72 -0.13 -6.11 -1.68
CA VAL A 72 0.36 -5.95 -3.06
C VAL A 72 0.23 -4.50 -3.51
N ALA A 73 -0.92 -3.86 -3.29
CA ALA A 73 -1.13 -2.47 -3.68
C ALA A 73 -0.16 -1.51 -2.97
N ILE A 74 0.03 -1.67 -1.65
CA ILE A 74 0.98 -0.88 -0.85
C ILE A 74 2.41 -1.09 -1.36
N THR A 75 2.82 -2.34 -1.53
CA THR A 75 4.19 -2.68 -1.95
C THR A 75 4.51 -2.13 -3.34
N LEU A 76 3.61 -2.31 -4.31
CA LEU A 76 3.80 -1.78 -5.66
C LEU A 76 3.86 -0.25 -5.66
N SER A 77 2.95 0.42 -4.94
CA SER A 77 2.96 1.88 -4.82
C SER A 77 4.27 2.39 -4.22
N SER A 78 4.79 1.72 -3.18
CA SER A 78 6.05 2.07 -2.53
C SER A 78 7.25 1.84 -3.46
N PHE A 79 7.29 0.74 -4.22
CA PHE A 79 8.35 0.49 -5.19
C PHE A 79 8.36 1.51 -6.31
N PHE A 80 7.21 1.84 -6.88
CA PHE A 80 7.12 2.87 -7.92
C PHE A 80 7.52 4.26 -7.40
N ALA A 81 7.12 4.60 -6.17
CA ALA A 81 7.53 5.84 -5.52
C ALA A 81 9.05 5.90 -5.35
N SER A 82 9.66 4.84 -4.82
CA SER A 82 11.10 4.76 -4.62
C SER A 82 11.88 4.80 -5.93
N ALA A 83 11.43 4.08 -6.96
CA ALA A 83 12.06 4.09 -8.27
C ALA A 83 12.00 5.48 -8.93
N SER A 84 10.84 6.15 -8.87
CA SER A 84 10.67 7.52 -9.39
C SER A 84 11.58 8.52 -8.69
N ALA A 85 11.71 8.41 -7.37
CA ALA A 85 12.57 9.28 -6.59
C ALA A 85 14.06 9.07 -6.87
N ALA A 86 14.47 7.81 -7.02
CA ALA A 86 15.87 7.45 -7.26
C ALA A 86 16.39 7.97 -8.60
N THR A 87 15.56 7.96 -9.64
CA THR A 87 15.97 8.30 -11.02
C THR A 87 15.93 9.80 -11.31
N GLY A 88 15.26 10.60 -10.50
CA GLY A 88 15.09 12.01 -10.84
C GLY A 88 15.57 12.98 -9.76
N ILE A 89 15.00 12.89 -8.58
CA ILE A 89 15.29 13.85 -7.50
C ILE A 89 16.74 13.69 -7.02
N SER A 90 17.22 12.45 -6.92
CA SER A 90 18.59 12.18 -6.48
C SER A 90 19.62 12.67 -7.51
N GLU A 91 19.34 12.57 -8.80
CA GLU A 91 20.22 13.05 -9.86
C GLU A 91 20.35 14.57 -9.81
N SER A 92 19.25 15.28 -9.64
CA SER A 92 19.26 16.75 -9.53
C SER A 92 20.10 17.24 -8.35
N LEU A 93 20.00 16.54 -7.21
CA LEU A 93 20.82 16.83 -6.03
C LEU A 93 22.29 16.47 -6.29
N ALA A 94 22.56 15.36 -6.97
CA ALA A 94 23.92 14.94 -7.32
C ALA A 94 24.64 15.97 -8.20
N VAL A 95 23.96 16.51 -9.21
CA VAL A 95 24.50 17.60 -10.05
C VAL A 95 24.84 18.83 -9.21
N ALA A 96 23.94 19.24 -8.30
CA ALA A 96 24.19 20.37 -7.40
C ALA A 96 25.39 20.13 -6.47
N LEU A 97 25.52 18.93 -5.89
CA LEU A 97 26.66 18.58 -5.03
C LEU A 97 27.97 18.48 -5.81
N THR A 98 27.92 17.99 -7.05
CA THR A 98 29.08 17.92 -7.92
C THR A 98 29.63 19.32 -8.26
N SER A 99 28.74 20.30 -8.46
CA SER A 99 29.13 21.69 -8.75
C SER A 99 29.95 22.35 -7.63
N ILE A 100 29.77 21.90 -6.39
CA ILE A 100 30.52 22.35 -5.21
C ILE A 100 31.63 21.36 -4.81
N HIS A 101 32.00 20.46 -5.72
CA HIS A 101 33.11 19.51 -5.58
C HIS A 101 32.99 18.52 -4.38
N VAL A 102 31.76 18.15 -4.02
CA VAL A 102 31.54 17.12 -2.96
C VAL A 102 31.96 15.76 -3.52
N PRO A 103 32.88 15.03 -2.85
CA PRO A 103 33.24 13.68 -3.28
C PRO A 103 32.05 12.73 -3.09
N TYR A 104 31.89 11.76 -3.99
CA TYR A 104 30.80 10.78 -3.97
C TYR A 104 29.39 11.42 -4.04
N ALA A 105 29.23 12.56 -4.72
CA ALA A 105 27.99 13.33 -4.81
C ALA A 105 26.77 12.47 -5.20
N HIS A 106 26.90 11.57 -6.19
CA HIS A 106 25.81 10.69 -6.62
C HIS A 106 25.36 9.71 -5.53
N GLN A 107 26.31 9.07 -4.83
CA GLN A 107 25.99 8.13 -3.76
C GLN A 107 25.36 8.82 -2.56
N ILE A 108 25.89 9.97 -2.17
CA ILE A 108 25.36 10.78 -1.06
C ILE A 108 23.94 11.25 -1.39
N SER A 109 23.72 11.76 -2.59
CA SER A 109 22.38 12.19 -3.06
C SER A 109 21.39 11.05 -3.06
N PHE A 110 21.77 9.91 -3.64
CA PHE A 110 20.91 8.73 -3.71
C PHE A 110 20.49 8.26 -2.31
N VAL A 111 21.45 8.04 -1.41
CA VAL A 111 21.16 7.57 -0.04
C VAL A 111 20.38 8.62 0.74
N GLY A 112 20.79 9.90 0.69
CA GLY A 112 20.13 10.98 1.40
C GLY A 112 18.67 11.18 0.97
N ILE A 113 18.42 11.24 -0.34
CA ILE A 113 17.06 11.35 -0.89
C ILE A 113 16.23 10.11 -0.54
N THR A 114 16.80 8.91 -0.66
CA THR A 114 16.10 7.66 -0.31
C THR A 114 15.66 7.66 1.14
N ILE A 115 16.52 8.01 2.09
CA ILE A 115 16.18 8.09 3.53
C ILE A 115 15.10 9.14 3.77
N LEU A 116 15.26 10.34 3.19
CA LEU A 116 14.31 11.43 3.36
C LEU A 116 12.91 11.05 2.85
N LEU A 117 12.85 10.52 1.64
CA LEU A 117 11.58 10.12 1.02
C LEU A 117 10.96 8.92 1.71
N SER A 118 11.76 7.95 2.15
CA SER A 118 11.27 6.82 2.95
C SER A 118 10.63 7.31 4.26
N PHE A 119 11.23 8.28 4.93
CA PHE A 119 10.64 8.89 6.13
C PHE A 119 9.29 9.54 5.82
N PHE A 120 9.20 10.39 4.80
CA PHE A 120 7.95 11.04 4.41
C PHE A 120 6.88 10.03 3.98
N THR A 121 7.24 9.05 3.17
CA THR A 121 6.31 8.01 2.71
C THR A 121 5.81 7.15 3.86
N LEU A 122 6.68 6.79 4.80
CA LEU A 122 6.30 6.04 5.99
C LEU A 122 5.33 6.84 6.87
N VAL A 123 5.65 8.11 7.15
CA VAL A 123 4.80 8.95 8.02
C VAL A 123 3.46 9.24 7.35
N PHE A 124 3.47 9.80 6.14
CA PHE A 124 2.25 10.30 5.47
C PHE A 124 1.55 9.24 4.64
N GLY A 125 2.28 8.26 4.12
CA GLY A 125 1.74 7.17 3.33
C GLY A 125 1.28 5.95 4.14
N GLU A 126 1.67 5.84 5.42
CA GLU A 126 1.33 4.66 6.20
C GLU A 126 0.92 4.98 7.65
N LEU A 127 1.80 5.55 8.49
CA LEU A 127 1.55 5.67 9.93
C LEU A 127 0.37 6.60 10.26
N VAL A 128 0.33 7.79 9.65
CA VAL A 128 -0.76 8.75 9.89
C VAL A 128 -2.09 8.22 9.38
N PRO A 129 -2.21 7.70 8.14
CA PRO A 129 -3.45 7.10 7.65
C PRO A 129 -3.97 5.94 8.51
N LYS A 130 -3.09 5.05 8.98
CA LYS A 130 -3.46 3.95 9.89
C LYS A 130 -4.02 4.47 11.21
N ARG A 131 -3.41 5.51 11.79
CA ARG A 131 -3.93 6.13 13.04
C ARG A 131 -5.28 6.82 12.85
N ILE A 132 -5.49 7.50 11.73
CA ILE A 132 -6.79 8.12 11.38
C ILE A 132 -7.85 7.03 11.21
N ALA A 133 -7.50 5.94 10.54
CA ALA A 133 -8.38 4.80 10.29
C ALA A 133 -8.85 4.11 11.58
N LEU A 134 -7.98 3.97 12.57
CA LEU A 134 -8.35 3.45 13.91
C LEU A 134 -9.45 4.29 14.58
N GLN A 135 -9.40 5.62 14.41
CA GLN A 135 -10.40 6.51 15.02
C GLN A 135 -11.73 6.54 14.26
N LYS A 136 -11.71 6.28 12.95
CA LYS A 136 -12.87 6.38 12.05
C LYS A 136 -13.05 5.12 11.20
N SER A 137 -12.83 3.95 11.78
CA SER A 137 -12.76 2.67 11.06
C SER A 137 -14.02 2.37 10.25
N GLU A 138 -15.21 2.62 10.79
CA GLU A 138 -16.48 2.39 10.11
C GLU A 138 -16.65 3.29 8.87
N ALA A 139 -16.44 4.60 9.02
CA ALA A 139 -16.61 5.53 7.91
C ALA A 139 -15.59 5.24 6.79
N MET A 140 -14.35 4.96 7.18
CA MET A 140 -13.27 4.70 6.24
C MET A 140 -13.43 3.34 5.52
N SER A 141 -13.85 2.28 6.23
CA SER A 141 -14.14 0.99 5.62
C SER A 141 -15.28 1.07 4.61
N MET A 142 -16.33 1.84 4.89
CA MET A 142 -17.45 2.08 3.97
C MET A 142 -17.04 2.82 2.69
N VAL A 143 -16.01 3.66 2.74
CA VAL A 143 -15.47 4.33 1.55
C VAL A 143 -14.52 3.40 0.80
N ALA A 144 -13.68 2.65 1.51
CA ALA A 144 -12.60 1.87 0.97
C ALA A 144 -13.04 0.53 0.33
N VAL A 145 -14.15 -0.07 0.78
CA VAL A 145 -14.55 -1.42 0.37
C VAL A 145 -14.68 -1.60 -1.14
N LYS A 146 -15.27 -0.65 -1.86
CA LYS A 146 -15.45 -0.75 -3.32
C LYS A 146 -14.13 -0.66 -4.09
N PRO A 147 -13.25 0.35 -3.86
CA PRO A 147 -11.92 0.40 -4.44
C PRO A 147 -11.09 -0.87 -4.18
N ILE A 148 -11.16 -1.41 -2.95
CA ILE A 148 -10.42 -2.64 -2.61
C ILE A 148 -10.90 -3.82 -3.45
N ILE A 149 -12.21 -4.04 -3.56
CA ILE A 149 -12.77 -5.13 -4.37
C ILE A 149 -12.40 -4.97 -5.85
N PHE A 150 -12.42 -3.74 -6.36
CA PHE A 150 -11.99 -3.46 -7.72
C PHE A 150 -10.52 -3.86 -7.93
N ILE A 151 -9.63 -3.42 -7.04
CA ILE A 151 -8.20 -3.77 -7.11
C ILE A 151 -7.99 -5.28 -6.92
N ALA A 152 -8.72 -5.92 -5.99
CA ALA A 152 -8.66 -7.37 -5.81
C ALA A 152 -9.01 -8.13 -7.09
N THR A 153 -9.98 -7.62 -7.84
CA THR A 153 -10.40 -8.23 -9.11
C THR A 153 -9.32 -8.06 -10.18
N VAL A 154 -8.79 -6.84 -10.34
CA VAL A 154 -7.73 -6.53 -11.32
C VAL A 154 -6.43 -7.24 -10.98
N ALA A 155 -6.03 -7.24 -9.70
CA ALA A 155 -4.80 -7.88 -9.22
C ALA A 155 -4.94 -9.41 -9.04
N SER A 156 -6.12 -9.99 -9.23
CA SER A 156 -6.39 -11.42 -9.01
C SER A 156 -5.38 -12.36 -9.68
N PRO A 157 -4.97 -12.19 -10.95
CA PRO A 157 -3.99 -13.08 -11.58
C PRO A 157 -2.62 -13.00 -10.88
N PHE A 158 -2.21 -11.81 -10.45
CA PHE A 158 -0.96 -11.62 -9.73
C PHE A 158 -1.02 -12.20 -8.31
N ILE A 159 -2.14 -12.00 -7.60
CA ILE A 159 -2.37 -12.57 -6.27
C ILE A 159 -2.35 -14.10 -6.33
N LYS A 160 -2.98 -14.70 -7.34
CA LYS A 160 -2.92 -16.16 -7.55
C LYS A 160 -1.49 -16.68 -7.75
N LEU A 161 -0.67 -15.93 -8.50
CA LEU A 161 0.76 -16.28 -8.70
C LEU A 161 1.51 -16.22 -7.37
N LEU A 162 1.30 -15.17 -6.57
CA LEU A 162 1.92 -15.04 -5.24
C LEU A 162 1.49 -16.17 -4.30
N THR A 163 0.18 -16.47 -4.24
CA THR A 163 -0.35 -17.56 -3.43
C THR A 163 0.25 -18.91 -3.84
N LEU A 164 0.33 -19.18 -5.15
CA LEU A 164 0.97 -20.39 -5.65
C LEU A 164 2.43 -20.47 -5.21
N SER A 165 3.18 -19.37 -5.36
CA SER A 165 4.59 -19.31 -4.94
C SER A 165 4.75 -19.54 -3.44
N THR A 166 3.91 -18.92 -2.63
CA THR A 166 3.89 -19.09 -1.17
C THR A 166 3.59 -20.54 -0.80
N ASN A 167 2.59 -21.16 -1.43
CA ASN A 167 2.22 -22.56 -1.18
C ASN A 167 3.35 -23.52 -1.55
N ILE A 168 4.10 -23.25 -2.62
CA ILE A 168 5.28 -24.04 -2.99
C ILE A 168 6.36 -23.95 -1.89
N VAL A 169 6.62 -22.74 -1.40
CA VAL A 169 7.60 -22.53 -0.31
C VAL A 169 7.15 -23.23 0.97
N LEU A 170 5.89 -23.07 1.38
CA LEU A 170 5.35 -23.75 2.56
C LEU A 170 5.44 -25.27 2.45
N LYS A 171 5.16 -25.83 1.26
CA LYS A 171 5.30 -27.26 1.00
C LYS A 171 6.74 -27.76 1.14
N ILE A 172 7.73 -26.95 0.73
CA ILE A 172 9.16 -27.28 0.91
C ILE A 172 9.50 -27.35 2.41
N PHE A 173 8.91 -26.49 3.24
CA PHE A 173 9.07 -26.52 4.70
C PHE A 173 8.19 -27.56 5.41
N GLY A 174 7.46 -28.40 4.67
CA GLY A 174 6.61 -29.45 5.24
C GLY A 174 5.31 -28.92 5.87
N LEU A 175 4.94 -27.65 5.63
CA LEU A 175 3.73 -27.02 6.13
C LEU A 175 2.61 -27.18 5.10
N LYS A 176 1.42 -27.63 5.54
CA LYS A 176 0.23 -27.69 4.68
C LYS A 176 -0.50 -26.33 4.71
N SER A 177 -0.73 -25.75 3.55
CA SER A 177 -1.43 -24.46 3.40
C SER A 177 -2.93 -24.55 3.73
N GLU A 178 -3.54 -25.73 3.65
CA GLU A 178 -4.98 -25.93 3.81
C GLU A 178 -5.47 -25.91 5.28
N ASN A 179 -4.58 -26.11 6.25
CA ASN A 179 -5.02 -26.27 7.66
C ASN A 179 -5.23 -24.95 8.40
N LEU A 180 -4.72 -23.82 7.90
CA LEU A 180 -4.87 -22.53 8.60
C LEU A 180 -6.25 -21.88 8.39
N GLU A 181 -6.92 -22.14 7.27
CA GLU A 181 -8.26 -21.61 7.00
C GLU A 181 -9.38 -22.48 7.59
N GLU A 182 -9.18 -23.82 7.69
CA GLU A 182 -10.15 -24.73 8.28
C GLU A 182 -10.11 -24.76 9.83
N GLU A 183 -8.96 -24.56 10.46
CA GLU A 183 -8.88 -24.56 11.94
C GLU A 183 -9.54 -23.32 12.53
N ILE A 184 -9.39 -22.14 11.91
CA ILE A 184 -10.05 -20.91 12.36
C ILE A 184 -11.57 -21.00 12.21
N SER A 185 -12.05 -21.74 11.21
CA SER A 185 -13.49 -21.93 10.98
C SER A 185 -14.13 -22.98 11.87
N LYS A 186 -13.35 -23.83 12.56
CA LYS A 186 -13.86 -24.89 13.46
C LYS A 186 -13.84 -24.51 14.93
N GLU A 187 -13.18 -23.40 15.30
CA GLU A 187 -13.14 -22.90 16.69
C GLU A 187 -14.15 -21.76 16.96
N GLU A 188 -14.94 -21.31 15.97
CA GLU A 188 -16.12 -20.44 16.14
C GLU A 188 -17.42 -21.28 16.09
#